data_a8d6535f2252796f4069615a1b090ffc
#
_entry.id   a8d6535f2252796f4069615a1b090ffc
#
_cell.length_a   1.000
_cell.length_b   1.000
_cell.length_c   1.000
_cell.angle_alpha   90.00
_cell.angle_beta   90.00
_cell.angle_gamma   90.00
#
_symmetry.space_group_name_H-M   'P 1'
#
loop_
_entity.id
_entity.type
_entity.pdbx_description
1 polymer ?
#
loop_
_entity_poly.entity_id
_entity_poly.type
_entity_poly.pdbx_seq_one_letter_code
_entity_poly.pdbx_strand_id
1 'polypeptide(L)'
;MIYDTEIMILKLPDNVGTPLQGKLQPVFTAFCGEQEVYHKRFWESVAAYSRIDRLVELPLHRNVDAGMFAKFRDHIYSIEQAQFGKDKDYLPITTLSLKRSEVQYDIAAV
;
A
#
# COMPACT_ATOMS: atom_id res chain seq x y z
N MET A 1 11.11 -12.72 6.23
CA MET A 1 10.31 -12.26 5.07
C MET A 1 11.25 -11.95 3.91
N ILE A 2 10.94 -12.46 2.74
CA ILE A 2 11.72 -12.16 1.53
C ILE A 2 11.07 -10.97 0.83
N TYR A 3 11.89 -9.94 0.56
CA TYR A 3 11.43 -8.74 -0.16
C TYR A 3 11.85 -8.85 -1.62
N ASP A 4 11.05 -9.51 -2.41
CA ASP A 4 11.41 -9.86 -3.79
C ASP A 4 10.46 -9.26 -4.84
N THR A 5 9.45 -8.53 -4.42
CA THR A 5 8.47 -7.95 -5.32
C THR A 5 8.52 -6.44 -5.23
N GLU A 6 8.60 -5.77 -6.37
CA GLU A 6 8.62 -4.31 -6.40
C GLU A 6 7.22 -3.75 -6.17
N ILE A 7 7.14 -2.70 -5.37
CA ILE A 7 5.91 -1.94 -5.17
C ILE A 7 6.22 -0.45 -5.41
N MET A 8 5.32 0.23 -6.11
CA MET A 8 5.41 1.67 -6.34
C MET A 8 4.35 2.36 -5.52
N ILE A 9 4.75 3.29 -4.68
CA ILE A 9 3.82 4.08 -3.85
C ILE A 9 3.48 5.35 -4.60
N LEU A 10 2.19 5.68 -4.64
CA LEU A 10 1.63 6.74 -5.45
C LEU A 10 0.70 7.59 -4.61
N LYS A 11 0.48 8.83 -5.05
CA LYS A 11 -0.49 9.72 -4.41
C LYS A 11 -1.26 10.50 -5.48
N LEU A 12 -2.44 11.00 -5.11
CA LEU A 12 -3.16 11.96 -5.94
C LEU A 12 -2.55 13.35 -5.75
N PRO A 13 -2.43 14.14 -6.83
CA PRO A 13 -1.99 15.53 -6.71
C PRO A 13 -2.98 16.34 -5.86
N ASP A 14 -2.46 17.26 -5.06
CA ASP A 14 -3.28 18.05 -4.13
C ASP A 14 -4.24 19.00 -4.83
N ASN A 15 -3.94 19.38 -6.06
CA ASN A 15 -4.73 20.36 -6.80
C ASN A 15 -5.74 19.76 -7.76
N VAL A 16 -6.03 18.47 -7.61
CA VAL A 16 -7.00 17.79 -8.48
C VAL A 16 -8.38 17.91 -7.88
N GLY A 17 -9.32 18.39 -8.69
CA GLY A 17 -10.69 18.59 -8.25
C GLY A 17 -11.46 17.30 -8.06
N THR A 18 -11.21 16.26 -8.87
CA THR A 18 -11.81 14.95 -8.72
C THR A 18 -10.79 13.86 -8.96
N PRO A 19 -10.94 12.69 -8.32
CA PRO A 19 -10.02 11.57 -8.54
C PRO A 19 -10.01 11.08 -10.00
N LEU A 20 -11.10 11.24 -10.72
CA LEU A 20 -11.20 10.76 -12.09
C LEU A 20 -10.40 11.59 -13.08
N GLN A 21 -10.06 12.81 -12.73
CA GLN A 21 -9.34 13.73 -13.61
C GLN A 21 -7.84 13.78 -13.34
N GLY A 22 -7.41 13.21 -12.23
CA GLY A 22 -6.02 13.25 -11.83
C GLY A 22 -5.27 11.97 -12.19
N LYS A 23 -3.99 12.13 -12.45
CA LYS A 23 -3.08 10.99 -12.58
C LYS A 23 -2.35 10.80 -11.27
N LEU A 24 -2.18 9.54 -10.87
CA LEU A 24 -1.39 9.22 -9.69
C LEU A 24 0.07 9.58 -9.92
N GLN A 25 0.67 10.22 -8.93
CA GLN A 25 2.06 10.63 -9.00
C GLN A 25 2.92 9.66 -8.20
N PRO A 26 4.00 9.12 -8.79
CA PRO A 26 4.90 8.25 -8.04
C PRO A 26 5.57 9.01 -6.89
N VAL A 27 5.62 8.39 -5.73
CA VAL A 27 6.31 8.91 -4.56
C VAL A 27 7.66 8.22 -4.39
N PHE A 28 7.65 6.89 -4.34
CA PHE A 28 8.86 6.09 -4.31
C PHE A 28 8.54 4.65 -4.71
N THR A 29 9.59 3.88 -5.02
CA THR A 29 9.50 2.44 -5.21
C THR A 29 10.32 1.73 -4.15
N ALA A 30 9.91 0.52 -3.83
CA ALA A 30 10.61 -0.30 -2.85
C ALA A 30 10.35 -1.78 -3.16
N PHE A 31 11.15 -2.65 -2.57
CA PHE A 31 10.86 -4.08 -2.60
C PHE A 31 10.04 -4.44 -1.37
N CYS A 32 9.10 -5.34 -1.56
CA CYS A 32 8.19 -5.77 -0.50
C CYS A 32 8.02 -7.28 -0.52
N GLY A 33 7.49 -7.81 0.58
CA GLY A 33 7.04 -9.19 0.66
C GLY A 33 5.54 -9.22 0.92
N GLU A 34 4.85 -10.12 0.27
CA GLU A 34 3.41 -10.30 0.49
C GLU A 34 3.18 -11.23 1.68
N GLN A 35 2.29 -10.82 2.58
CA GLN A 35 1.86 -11.63 3.71
C GLN A 35 0.50 -12.26 3.42
N GLU A 36 0.19 -13.34 4.12
CA GLU A 36 -1.13 -13.95 4.02
C GLU A 36 -2.18 -13.08 4.70
N VAL A 37 -3.31 -12.90 4.03
CA VAL A 37 -4.41 -12.06 4.50
C VAL A 37 -5.23 -12.78 5.58
N TYR A 38 -5.00 -14.07 5.77
CA TYR A 38 -5.82 -14.89 6.68
C TYR A 38 -5.41 -14.82 8.13
N HIS A 39 -4.48 -13.97 8.50
CA HIS A 39 -4.04 -13.85 9.89
C HIS A 39 -5.17 -13.28 10.74
N LYS A 40 -5.71 -14.07 11.64
CA LYS A 40 -6.92 -13.73 12.38
C LYS A 40 -6.81 -12.43 13.17
N ARG A 41 -5.69 -12.20 13.86
CA ARG A 41 -5.49 -10.99 14.64
C ARG A 41 -5.49 -9.75 13.77
N PHE A 42 -4.92 -9.85 12.60
CA PHE A 42 -4.88 -8.74 11.67
C PHE A 42 -6.30 -8.37 11.22
N TRP A 43 -7.11 -9.37 10.87
CA TRP A 43 -8.48 -9.14 10.46
C TRP A 43 -9.31 -8.46 11.55
N GLU A 44 -9.15 -8.90 12.79
CA GLU A 44 -9.89 -8.33 13.91
C GLU A 44 -9.54 -6.86 14.14
N SER A 45 -8.29 -6.45 13.87
CA SER A 45 -7.85 -5.09 14.12
C SER A 45 -8.08 -4.14 12.95
N VAL A 46 -8.12 -4.65 11.72
CA VAL A 46 -8.08 -3.82 10.51
C VAL A 46 -9.39 -3.85 9.75
N ALA A 47 -10.03 -4.99 9.68
CA ALA A 47 -10.98 -5.26 8.63
C ALA A 47 -12.44 -5.19 9.05
N ALA A 48 -12.77 -4.53 10.15
CA ALA A 48 -14.17 -4.40 10.53
C ALA A 48 -15.00 -3.69 9.47
N TYR A 49 -14.37 -2.85 8.65
CA TYR A 49 -15.07 -1.99 7.69
C TYR A 49 -14.53 -2.04 6.28
N SER A 50 -13.40 -2.67 6.05
CA SER A 50 -12.76 -2.67 4.73
C SER A 50 -12.38 -4.07 4.32
N ARG A 51 -12.67 -4.40 3.08
CA ARG A 51 -12.19 -5.64 2.49
C ARG A 51 -10.74 -5.44 2.06
N ILE A 52 -9.84 -6.21 2.65
CA ILE A 52 -8.42 -6.16 2.31
C ILE A 52 -8.13 -7.26 1.30
N ASP A 53 -7.56 -6.90 0.17
CA ASP A 53 -7.22 -7.85 -0.88
C ASP A 53 -5.79 -8.34 -0.78
N ARG A 54 -4.87 -7.48 -0.31
CA ARG A 54 -3.46 -7.81 -0.18
C ARG A 54 -2.89 -7.20 1.09
N LEU A 55 -1.90 -7.88 1.62
CA LEU A 55 -1.16 -7.41 2.78
C LEU A 55 0.32 -7.50 2.44
N VAL A 56 1.03 -6.39 2.45
CA VAL A 56 2.43 -6.35 2.08
C VAL A 56 3.28 -5.72 3.17
N GLU A 57 4.53 -6.16 3.27
CA GLU A 57 5.49 -5.66 4.23
C GLU A 57 6.66 -5.03 3.49
N LEU A 58 7.06 -3.85 3.93
CA LEU A 58 8.21 -3.12 3.41
C LEU A 58 9.27 -3.03 4.49
N PRO A 59 10.57 -3.09 4.12
CA PRO A 59 11.62 -2.81 5.09
C PRO A 59 11.63 -1.33 5.45
N LEU A 60 12.02 -1.04 6.67
CA LEU A 60 12.11 0.30 7.23
C LEU A 60 10.72 0.94 7.43
N HIS A 61 10.71 2.05 8.17
CA HIS A 61 9.51 2.87 8.29
C HIS A 61 9.47 3.84 7.12
N ARG A 62 8.50 3.66 6.25
CA ARG A 62 8.35 4.47 5.04
C ARG A 62 7.32 5.56 5.27
N ASN A 63 7.46 6.64 4.54
CA ASN A 63 6.51 7.75 4.60
C ASN A 63 5.28 7.43 3.74
N VAL A 64 4.42 6.56 4.26
CA VAL A 64 3.21 6.10 3.59
C VAL A 64 2.04 6.25 4.53
N ASP A 65 0.94 6.81 4.03
CA ASP A 65 -0.27 7.02 4.81
C ASP A 65 -1.47 6.35 4.15
N ALA A 66 -2.50 6.08 4.94
CA ALA A 66 -3.79 5.70 4.40
C ALA A 66 -4.30 6.79 3.46
N GLY A 67 -4.96 6.36 2.39
CA GLY A 67 -5.40 7.30 1.36
C GLY A 67 -4.45 7.45 0.20
N MET A 68 -3.22 6.98 0.33
CA MET A 68 -2.29 6.87 -0.79
C MET A 68 -2.62 5.60 -1.60
N PHE A 69 -1.88 5.39 -2.67
CA PHE A 69 -2.09 4.27 -3.58
C PHE A 69 -0.80 3.50 -3.78
N ALA A 70 -0.95 2.27 -4.27
CA ALA A 70 0.20 1.42 -4.57
C ALA A 70 -0.03 0.66 -5.87
N LYS A 71 1.00 0.59 -6.70
CA LYS A 71 1.00 -0.33 -7.84
C LYS A 71 1.77 -1.57 -7.43
N PHE A 72 1.08 -2.70 -7.42
CA PHE A 72 1.62 -3.98 -6.99
C PHE A 72 1.14 -5.05 -7.96
N ARG A 73 2.06 -5.81 -8.54
CA ARG A 73 1.76 -6.87 -9.53
C ARG A 73 0.83 -6.37 -10.65
N ASP A 74 1.16 -5.20 -11.21
CA ASP A 74 0.44 -4.58 -12.33
C ASP A 74 -1.01 -4.17 -12.04
N HIS A 75 -1.39 -4.09 -10.78
CA HIS A 75 -2.69 -3.58 -10.35
C HIS A 75 -2.52 -2.40 -9.42
N ILE A 76 -3.51 -1.50 -9.45
CA ILE A 76 -3.55 -0.36 -8.56
C ILE A 76 -4.41 -0.71 -7.35
N TYR A 77 -3.87 -0.43 -6.16
CA TYR A 77 -4.55 -0.63 -4.89
C TYR A 77 -4.62 0.68 -4.13
N SER A 78 -5.70 0.88 -3.39
CA SER A 78 -5.73 1.95 -2.38
C SER A 78 -5.12 1.40 -1.10
N ILE A 79 -4.39 2.25 -0.40
CA ILE A 79 -3.81 1.90 0.89
C ILE A 79 -4.81 2.25 1.97
N GLU A 80 -5.40 1.22 2.57
CA GLU A 80 -6.41 1.41 3.61
C GLU A 80 -5.79 1.68 4.96
N GLN A 81 -4.61 1.10 5.22
CA GLN A 81 -3.92 1.30 6.48
C GLN A 81 -2.42 1.09 6.27
N ALA A 82 -1.63 1.90 6.94
CA ALA A 82 -0.18 1.74 7.04
C ALA A 82 0.18 1.60 8.51
N GLN A 83 0.81 0.50 8.87
CA GLN A 83 1.20 0.22 10.24
C GLN A 83 2.72 0.15 10.34
N PHE A 84 3.27 0.87 11.30
CA PHE A 84 4.70 0.87 11.57
C PHE A 84 4.99 0.00 12.77
N GLY A 85 5.95 -0.86 12.62
CA GLY A 85 6.29 -1.80 13.68
C GLY A 85 7.71 -2.31 13.54
N LYS A 86 7.97 -3.45 14.14
CA LYS A 86 9.27 -4.11 14.08
C LYS A 86 9.05 -5.59 13.78
N ASP A 87 10.00 -6.19 13.07
CA ASP A 87 9.97 -7.61 12.83
C ASP A 87 10.53 -8.38 14.03
N LYS A 88 10.68 -9.70 13.89
CA LYS A 88 11.20 -10.55 14.97
C LYS A 88 12.64 -10.20 15.38
N ASP A 89 13.39 -9.54 14.51
CA ASP A 89 14.76 -9.12 14.76
C ASP A 89 14.85 -7.66 15.19
N TYR A 90 13.71 -7.05 15.56
CA TYR A 90 13.58 -5.65 15.96
C TYR A 90 13.96 -4.65 14.86
N LEU A 91 13.96 -5.07 13.62
CA LEU A 91 14.19 -4.17 12.50
C LEU A 91 12.88 -3.46 12.14
N PRO A 92 12.93 -2.15 11.84
CA PRO A 92 11.71 -1.41 11.51
C PRO A 92 11.08 -1.92 10.21
N ILE A 93 9.76 -2.04 10.22
CA ILE A 93 9.00 -2.47 9.05
C ILE A 93 7.75 -1.61 8.91
N THR A 94 7.21 -1.56 7.70
CA THR A 94 5.92 -0.95 7.40
C THR A 94 5.02 -2.00 6.78
N THR A 95 3.83 -2.18 7.33
CA THR A 95 2.83 -3.12 6.80
C THR A 95 1.70 -2.35 6.19
N LEU A 96 1.40 -2.63 4.92
CA LEU A 96 0.35 -1.95 4.17
C LEU A 96 -0.82 -2.89 3.93
N SER A 97 -2.02 -2.40 4.23
CA SER A 97 -3.27 -3.08 3.91
C SER A 97 -3.81 -2.50 2.62
N LEU A 98 -3.89 -3.33 1.58
CA LEU A 98 -4.22 -2.89 0.23
C LEU A 98 -5.59 -3.40 -0.16
N LYS A 99 -6.40 -2.51 -0.72
CA LYS A 99 -7.68 -2.84 -1.31
C LYS A 99 -7.63 -2.49 -2.79
N ARG A 100 -8.04 -3.43 -3.65
CA ARG A 100 -8.00 -3.19 -5.09
C ARG A 100 -8.89 -2.01 -5.44
N SER A 101 -8.33 -1.07 -6.20
CA SER A 101 -9.05 0.12 -6.61
C SER A 101 -10.11 -0.24 -7.64
N GLU A 102 -11.33 0.25 -7.44
CA GLU A 102 -12.40 0.11 -8.42
C GLU A 102 -12.28 1.16 -9.52
N VAL A 103 -11.54 2.21 -9.26
CA VAL A 103 -11.28 3.28 -10.22
C VAL A 103 -9.95 3.00 -10.88
N GLN A 104 -9.93 3.06 -12.22
CA GLN A 104 -8.68 2.94 -12.95
C GLN A 104 -8.03 4.30 -13.05
N TYR A 105 -6.85 4.42 -12.46
CA TYR A 105 -6.06 5.64 -12.50
C TYR A 105 -4.91 5.48 -13.49
N ASP A 106 -4.60 6.54 -14.20
CA ASP A 106 -3.35 6.62 -14.94
C ASP A 106 -2.23 7.07 -14.01
N ILE A 107 -1.02 6.64 -14.32
CA ILE A 107 0.18 7.03 -13.58
C ILE A 107 0.89 8.12 -14.39
N ALA A 108 1.22 9.21 -13.71
CA ALA A 108 1.94 10.30 -14.37
C ALA A 108 3.33 9.83 -14.80
N ALA A 109 3.74 10.25 -15.99
CA ALA A 109 5.09 10.00 -16.47
C ALA A 109 6.09 10.74 -15.60
N VAL A 110 7.21 10.10 -15.33
CA VAL A 110 8.30 10.68 -14.54
C VAL A 110 9.36 11.27 -15.47
#